data_a70d16111a22f879d22d9a7abe4f463e
#
_entry.id   a70d16111a22f879d22d9a7abe4f463e
#
_cell.length_a   1.000
_cell.length_b   1.000
_cell.length_c   1.000
_cell.angle_alpha   90.00
_cell.angle_beta   90.00
_cell.angle_gamma   90.00
#
_symmetry.space_group_name_H-M   'P 1'
#
loop_
_entity.id
_entity.type
_entity.pdbx_description
1 polymer ?
#
loop_
_entity_poly.entity_id
_entity_poly.type
_entity_poly.pdbx_seq_one_letter_code
_entity_poly.pdbx_strand_id
1 'polypeptide(L)'
;MAAALCLAVTFGSDGRALAAPDDAEARTIFEKFIAAQNAHDADAVKAMLWDSPGTLLFARGIETRGRDAVAARFKAYYEGTWHLEPDMSKFHVAVISNEVMQALVPIVFTRGLPRKPPQQNTFLISQTYVHDASGWSVASIMPVANTELK
;
A
#
# COMPACT_ATOMS: atom_id res chain seq x y z
N MET A 1 14.25 -62.86 -23.27
CA MET A 1 13.10 -61.92 -23.22
C MET A 1 13.21 -61.09 -21.93
N ALA A 2 13.65 -59.86 -22.03
CA ALA A 2 13.75 -58.94 -20.89
C ALA A 2 12.67 -57.89 -21.02
N ALA A 3 11.72 -57.82 -20.10
CA ALA A 3 10.67 -56.83 -20.04
C ALA A 3 11.19 -55.59 -19.27
N ALA A 4 11.29 -54.49 -19.95
CA ALA A 4 11.61 -53.20 -19.33
C ALA A 4 10.33 -52.57 -18.77
N LEU A 5 10.30 -52.37 -17.45
CA LEU A 5 9.21 -51.69 -16.73
C LEU A 5 9.52 -50.16 -16.73
N CYS A 6 8.83 -49.42 -17.56
CA CYS A 6 8.88 -47.92 -17.51
C CYS A 6 8.00 -47.41 -16.36
N LEU A 7 8.63 -46.88 -15.31
CA LEU A 7 7.94 -46.13 -14.26
C LEU A 7 7.72 -44.72 -14.78
N ALA A 8 6.48 -44.35 -15.07
CA ALA A 8 6.10 -42.93 -15.35
C ALA A 8 5.91 -42.21 -14.01
N VAL A 9 6.83 -41.31 -13.69
CA VAL A 9 6.69 -40.39 -12.56
C VAL A 9 5.87 -39.19 -13.06
N THR A 10 4.60 -39.10 -12.68
CA THR A 10 3.77 -37.93 -12.89
C THR A 10 4.09 -36.90 -11.82
N PHE A 11 4.79 -35.83 -12.19
CA PHE A 11 4.89 -34.63 -11.36
C PHE A 11 3.54 -33.91 -11.40
N GLY A 12 2.75 -34.11 -10.35
CA GLY A 12 1.58 -33.27 -10.11
C GLY A 12 2.04 -31.88 -9.73
N SER A 13 1.93 -30.94 -10.66
CA SER A 13 2.06 -29.50 -10.36
C SER A 13 0.75 -29.09 -9.67
N ASP A 14 0.71 -29.11 -8.34
CA ASP A 14 -0.32 -28.41 -7.57
C ASP A 14 -0.10 -26.90 -7.71
N GLY A 15 -0.31 -26.41 -8.90
CA GLY A 15 -0.44 -24.96 -9.18
C GLY A 15 -1.76 -24.49 -8.58
N ARG A 16 -1.74 -24.15 -7.28
CA ARG A 16 -2.85 -23.47 -6.64
C ARG A 16 -2.94 -22.10 -7.33
N ALA A 17 -3.87 -21.97 -8.27
CA ALA A 17 -4.20 -20.67 -8.85
C ALA A 17 -4.58 -19.75 -7.70
N LEU A 18 -3.80 -18.68 -7.49
CA LEU A 18 -4.18 -17.62 -6.58
C LEU A 18 -5.53 -17.07 -7.06
N ALA A 19 -6.48 -16.91 -6.14
CA ALA A 19 -7.72 -16.22 -6.45
C ALA A 19 -7.35 -14.82 -7.00
N ALA A 20 -8.09 -14.34 -8.01
CA ALA A 20 -7.86 -13.00 -8.52
C ALA A 20 -8.05 -12.00 -7.37
N PRO A 21 -7.17 -10.98 -7.25
CA PRO A 21 -7.30 -9.94 -6.23
C PRO A 21 -8.64 -9.22 -6.42
N ASP A 22 -9.28 -8.81 -5.33
CA ASP A 22 -10.56 -8.15 -5.35
C ASP A 22 -10.57 -6.81 -4.60
N ASP A 23 -11.65 -6.05 -4.78
CA ASP A 23 -11.86 -4.76 -4.12
C ASP A 23 -11.85 -4.88 -2.60
N ALA A 24 -12.34 -5.99 -2.03
CA ALA A 24 -12.43 -6.19 -0.58
C ALA A 24 -11.04 -6.37 0.04
N GLU A 25 -10.14 -7.06 -0.65
CA GLU A 25 -8.76 -7.24 -0.21
C GLU A 25 -8.00 -5.91 -0.22
N ALA A 26 -8.06 -5.16 -1.33
CA ALA A 26 -7.44 -3.84 -1.43
C ALA A 26 -7.98 -2.87 -0.36
N ARG A 27 -9.29 -2.88 -0.12
CA ARG A 27 -9.94 -2.07 0.93
C ARG A 27 -9.41 -2.43 2.31
N THR A 28 -9.31 -3.72 2.61
CA THR A 28 -8.79 -4.20 3.89
C THR A 28 -7.35 -3.76 4.14
N ILE A 29 -6.49 -3.83 3.12
CA ILE A 29 -5.10 -3.37 3.21
C ILE A 29 -5.07 -1.86 3.45
N PHE A 30 -5.85 -1.09 2.69
CA PHE A 30 -5.93 0.35 2.83
C PHE A 30 -6.38 0.77 4.23
N GLU A 31 -7.48 0.23 4.73
CA GLU A 31 -8.02 0.55 6.06
C GLU A 31 -7.03 0.24 7.18
N LYS A 32 -6.35 -0.92 7.12
CA LYS A 32 -5.29 -1.27 8.07
C LYS A 32 -4.12 -0.29 8.03
N PHE A 33 -3.71 0.12 6.82
CA PHE A 33 -2.62 1.06 6.64
C PHE A 33 -2.96 2.46 7.17
N ILE A 34 -4.20 2.93 6.95
CA ILE A 34 -4.71 4.17 7.54
C ILE A 34 -4.80 4.08 9.07
N ALA A 35 -5.30 2.96 9.60
CA ALA A 35 -5.38 2.75 11.05
C ALA A 35 -3.99 2.80 11.72
N ALA A 36 -2.98 2.15 11.13
CA ALA A 36 -1.61 2.19 11.63
C ALA A 36 -1.03 3.62 11.61
N GLN A 37 -1.30 4.39 10.55
CA GLN A 37 -0.87 5.78 10.46
C GLN A 37 -1.57 6.67 11.51
N ASN A 38 -2.88 6.50 11.72
CA ASN A 38 -3.64 7.26 12.71
C ASN A 38 -3.25 6.88 14.16
N ALA A 39 -2.78 5.66 14.36
CA ALA A 39 -2.19 5.22 15.63
C ALA A 39 -0.75 5.72 15.85
N HIS A 40 -0.14 6.38 14.85
CA HIS A 40 1.28 6.78 14.83
C HIS A 40 2.25 5.59 15.02
N ASP A 41 1.81 4.41 14.60
CA ASP A 41 2.60 3.17 14.70
C ASP A 41 3.50 3.01 13.46
N ALA A 42 4.72 3.55 13.55
CA ALA A 42 5.67 3.52 12.46
C ALA A 42 6.16 2.09 12.13
N ASP A 43 6.16 1.19 13.12
CA ASP A 43 6.58 -0.19 12.93
C ASP A 43 5.49 -1.00 12.21
N ALA A 44 4.22 -0.80 12.58
CA ALA A 44 3.10 -1.38 11.84
C ALA A 44 3.03 -0.86 10.41
N VAL A 45 3.24 0.45 10.18
CA VAL A 45 3.34 1.04 8.83
C VAL A 45 4.48 0.38 8.06
N LYS A 46 5.68 0.26 8.65
CA LYS A 46 6.84 -0.38 8.01
C LYS A 46 6.55 -1.83 7.62
N ALA A 47 5.89 -2.59 8.49
CA ALA A 47 5.55 -4.00 8.23
C ALA A 47 4.62 -4.19 7.03
N MET A 48 3.81 -3.17 6.70
CA MET A 48 2.90 -3.19 5.55
C MET A 48 3.53 -2.68 4.25
N LEU A 49 4.70 -2.02 4.32
CA LEU A 49 5.42 -1.55 3.14
C LEU A 49 6.14 -2.70 2.44
N TRP A 50 6.14 -2.67 1.12
CA TRP A 50 6.88 -3.64 0.30
C TRP A 50 8.37 -3.63 0.63
N ASP A 51 8.95 -4.80 0.84
CA ASP A 51 10.38 -4.95 1.17
C ASP A 51 11.24 -4.85 -0.10
N SER A 52 11.34 -3.65 -0.62
CA SER A 52 12.02 -3.38 -1.88
C SER A 52 12.66 -2.00 -1.89
N PRO A 53 13.81 -1.82 -2.58
CA PRO A 53 14.34 -0.50 -2.87
C PRO A 53 13.40 0.33 -3.77
N GLY A 54 12.44 -0.33 -4.47
CA GLY A 54 11.43 0.32 -5.29
C GLY A 54 10.25 0.91 -4.53
N THR A 55 10.09 0.62 -3.24
CA THR A 55 9.03 1.23 -2.42
C THR A 55 9.13 2.73 -2.45
N LEU A 56 8.01 3.42 -2.76
CA LEU A 56 8.00 4.84 -3.07
C LEU A 56 7.00 5.61 -2.22
N LEU A 57 7.43 6.69 -1.60
CA LEU A 57 6.58 7.77 -1.15
C LEU A 57 6.95 9.04 -1.92
N PHE A 58 6.05 9.55 -2.74
CA PHE A 58 6.21 10.85 -3.40
C PHE A 58 5.20 11.83 -2.81
N ALA A 59 5.67 12.70 -1.94
CA ALA A 59 4.80 13.67 -1.25
C ALA A 59 5.45 15.03 -1.18
N ARG A 60 4.68 16.09 -1.49
CA ARG A 60 5.12 17.50 -1.42
C ARG A 60 6.37 17.80 -2.29
N GLY A 61 6.45 17.16 -3.46
CA GLY A 61 7.58 17.30 -4.37
C GLY A 61 8.86 16.55 -3.93
N ILE A 62 8.79 15.76 -2.85
CA ILE A 62 9.91 15.00 -2.34
C ILE A 62 9.69 13.51 -2.63
N GLU A 63 10.63 12.92 -3.32
CA GLU A 63 10.72 11.47 -3.53
C GLU A 63 11.48 10.82 -2.37
N THR A 64 10.93 9.74 -1.83
CA THR A 64 11.57 8.90 -0.82
C THR A 64 11.46 7.45 -1.29
N ARG A 65 12.58 6.75 -1.44
CA ARG A 65 12.64 5.36 -1.94
C ARG A 65 13.18 4.40 -0.91
N GLY A 66 12.68 3.17 -0.98
CA GLY A 66 13.05 2.07 -0.11
C GLY A 66 12.22 2.03 1.18
N ARG A 67 11.89 0.80 1.62
CA ARG A 67 11.02 0.55 2.77
C ARG A 67 11.45 1.31 4.03
N ASP A 68 12.73 1.24 4.37
CA ASP A 68 13.24 1.84 5.61
C ASP A 68 13.20 3.37 5.58
N ALA A 69 13.56 3.97 4.44
CA ALA A 69 13.49 5.42 4.27
C ALA A 69 12.07 5.94 4.29
N VAL A 70 11.13 5.22 3.67
CA VAL A 70 9.69 5.56 3.69
C VAL A 70 9.14 5.45 5.12
N ALA A 71 9.46 4.37 5.85
CA ALA A 71 9.05 4.21 7.25
C ALA A 71 9.62 5.32 8.15
N ALA A 72 10.89 5.67 7.99
CA ALA A 72 11.52 6.78 8.72
C ALA A 72 10.83 8.12 8.43
N ARG A 73 10.34 8.33 7.20
CA ARG A 73 9.56 9.51 6.83
C ARG A 73 8.23 9.57 7.57
N PHE A 74 7.51 8.46 7.68
CA PHE A 74 6.27 8.38 8.47
C PHE A 74 6.55 8.66 9.95
N LYS A 75 7.59 8.05 10.52
CA LYS A 75 7.99 8.32 11.91
C LYS A 75 8.21 9.81 12.17
N ALA A 76 8.87 10.53 11.24
CA ALA A 76 9.06 11.97 11.35
C ALA A 76 7.75 12.76 11.24
N TYR A 77 6.77 12.31 10.44
CA TYR A 77 5.45 12.94 10.40
C TYR A 77 4.70 12.82 11.71
N TYR A 78 4.88 11.73 12.45
CA TYR A 78 4.20 11.46 13.72
C TYR A 78 4.72 12.28 14.91
N GLU A 79 5.85 12.99 14.75
CA GLU A 79 6.33 13.97 15.74
C GLU A 79 5.39 15.17 15.89
N GLY A 80 4.57 15.45 14.88
CA GLY A 80 3.57 16.49 14.87
C GLY A 80 2.15 15.97 14.88
N THR A 81 1.21 16.81 14.43
CA THR A 81 -0.17 16.37 14.22
C THR A 81 -0.25 15.58 12.90
N TRP A 82 -0.82 14.38 12.96
CA TRP A 82 -1.06 13.54 11.80
C TRP A 82 -2.37 12.77 11.99
N HIS A 83 -3.36 13.03 11.16
CA HIS A 83 -4.63 12.32 11.17
C HIS A 83 -5.22 12.27 9.78
N LEU A 84 -5.78 11.13 9.39
CA LEU A 84 -6.25 10.78 8.07
C LEU A 84 -7.70 10.33 8.14
N GLU A 85 -8.56 10.95 7.33
CA GLU A 85 -9.99 10.65 7.23
C GLU A 85 -10.35 10.35 5.77
N PRO A 86 -10.25 9.08 5.31
CA PRO A 86 -10.59 8.70 3.96
C PRO A 86 -12.10 8.66 3.73
N ASP A 87 -12.55 9.12 2.57
CA ASP A 87 -13.92 8.91 2.10
C ASP A 87 -14.05 7.52 1.47
N MET A 88 -14.31 6.52 2.29
CA MET A 88 -14.41 5.13 1.87
C MET A 88 -15.63 4.85 0.97
N SER A 89 -16.61 5.77 0.87
CA SER A 89 -17.70 5.66 -0.10
C SER A 89 -17.23 5.89 -1.54
N LYS A 90 -16.07 6.54 -1.70
CA LYS A 90 -15.41 6.83 -2.98
C LYS A 90 -14.12 6.03 -3.16
N PHE A 91 -13.94 4.97 -2.37
CA PHE A 91 -12.83 4.04 -2.57
C PHE A 91 -12.97 3.37 -3.92
N HIS A 92 -11.97 3.52 -4.76
CA HIS A 92 -11.90 2.88 -6.07
C HIS A 92 -10.61 2.08 -6.19
N VAL A 93 -10.72 0.87 -6.75
CA VAL A 93 -9.58 0.00 -7.03
C VAL A 93 -9.54 -0.36 -8.52
N ALA A 94 -8.33 -0.34 -9.08
CA ALA A 94 -8.03 -0.91 -10.37
C ALA A 94 -7.14 -2.14 -10.17
N VAL A 95 -7.63 -3.31 -10.56
CA VAL A 95 -6.82 -4.54 -10.64
C VAL A 95 -6.02 -4.49 -11.92
N ILE A 96 -4.70 -4.34 -11.82
CA ILE A 96 -3.80 -4.21 -12.98
C ILE A 96 -3.34 -5.60 -13.44
N SER A 97 -3.05 -6.48 -12.49
CA SER A 97 -2.71 -7.88 -12.71
C SER A 97 -3.05 -8.70 -11.45
N ASN A 98 -2.80 -10.01 -11.50
CA ASN A 98 -2.96 -10.87 -10.30
C ASN A 98 -2.01 -10.50 -9.15
N GLU A 99 -0.99 -9.68 -9.42
CA GLU A 99 0.05 -9.30 -8.46
C GLU A 99 0.09 -7.78 -8.20
N VAL A 100 -0.75 -6.99 -8.89
CA VAL A 100 -0.71 -5.52 -8.78
C VAL A 100 -2.12 -4.93 -8.75
N MET A 101 -2.39 -4.13 -7.73
CA MET A 101 -3.59 -3.31 -7.61
C MET A 101 -3.22 -1.85 -7.38
N GLN A 102 -4.11 -0.94 -7.76
CA GLN A 102 -4.02 0.48 -7.45
C GLN A 102 -5.33 0.97 -6.83
N ALA A 103 -5.24 1.56 -5.64
CA ALA A 103 -6.37 2.23 -4.99
C ALA A 103 -6.30 3.75 -5.20
N LEU A 104 -7.48 4.36 -5.37
CA LEU A 104 -7.69 5.80 -5.42
C LEU A 104 -8.77 6.17 -4.39
N VAL A 105 -8.44 7.06 -3.45
CA VAL A 105 -9.34 7.44 -2.37
C VAL A 105 -9.19 8.92 -2.05
N PRO A 106 -10.28 9.71 -2.08
CA PRO A 106 -10.28 11.05 -1.51
C PRO A 106 -10.06 10.98 0.01
N ILE A 107 -9.21 11.84 0.55
CA ILE A 107 -8.85 11.80 1.96
C ILE A 107 -8.60 13.20 2.50
N VAL A 108 -9.07 13.44 3.71
CA VAL A 108 -8.74 14.65 4.47
C VAL A 108 -7.53 14.38 5.34
N PHE A 109 -6.49 15.20 5.21
CA PHE A 109 -5.32 15.20 6.06
C PHE A 109 -5.41 16.34 7.06
N THR A 110 -5.38 16.01 8.33
CA THR A 110 -5.11 16.98 9.41
C THR A 110 -3.65 16.79 9.84
N ARG A 111 -2.81 17.76 9.53
CA ARG A 111 -1.37 17.68 9.77
C ARG A 111 -0.77 18.98 10.25
N GLY A 112 0.26 18.91 11.07
CA GLY A 112 0.99 20.07 11.56
C GLY A 112 2.38 19.71 12.07
N LEU A 113 3.29 20.68 12.03
CA LEU A 113 4.58 20.54 12.70
C LEU A 113 4.38 20.53 14.22
N PRO A 114 5.33 19.98 14.99
CA PRO A 114 5.28 20.03 16.45
C PRO A 114 5.09 21.48 16.94
N ARG A 115 4.12 21.68 17.84
CA ARG A 115 3.80 22.99 18.45
C ARG A 115 3.28 24.05 17.48
N LYS A 116 2.86 23.66 16.29
CA LYS A 116 2.19 24.55 15.31
C LYS A 116 0.73 24.15 15.17
N PRO A 117 -0.17 25.10 14.91
CA PRO A 117 -1.56 24.77 14.59
C PRO A 117 -1.62 23.82 13.38
N PRO A 118 -2.44 22.76 13.46
CA PRO A 118 -2.61 21.84 12.33
C PRO A 118 -3.36 22.52 11.20
N GLN A 119 -3.13 22.03 9.99
CA GLN A 119 -3.84 22.41 8.79
C GLN A 119 -4.58 21.21 8.23
N GLN A 120 -5.75 21.45 7.66
CA GLN A 120 -6.56 20.47 6.98
C GLN A 120 -6.51 20.66 5.47
N ASN A 121 -6.22 19.60 4.73
CA ASN A 121 -6.19 19.62 3.27
C ASN A 121 -6.79 18.34 2.73
N THR A 122 -7.52 18.45 1.63
CA THR A 122 -8.04 17.27 0.90
C THR A 122 -7.09 16.87 -0.21
N PHE A 123 -6.82 15.57 -0.31
CA PHE A 123 -6.02 14.95 -1.36
C PHE A 123 -6.77 13.79 -1.98
N LEU A 124 -6.36 13.40 -3.18
CA LEU A 124 -6.63 12.09 -3.73
C LEU A 124 -5.39 11.23 -3.46
N ILE A 125 -5.54 10.17 -2.67
CA ILE A 125 -4.46 9.20 -2.47
C ILE A 125 -4.48 8.21 -3.62
N SER A 126 -3.33 8.11 -4.31
CA SER A 126 -3.00 6.98 -5.17
C SER A 126 -2.06 6.05 -4.41
N GLN A 127 -2.48 4.79 -4.23
CA GLN A 127 -1.71 3.79 -3.52
C GLN A 127 -1.62 2.52 -4.35
N THR A 128 -0.39 2.05 -4.61
CA THR A 128 -0.17 0.80 -5.36
C THR A 128 0.20 -0.32 -4.39
N TYR A 129 -0.43 -1.46 -4.58
CA TYR A 129 -0.13 -2.71 -3.87
C TYR A 129 0.53 -3.69 -4.80
N VAL A 130 1.46 -4.45 -4.27
CA VAL A 130 2.10 -5.58 -4.95
C VAL A 130 1.94 -6.84 -4.11
N HIS A 131 1.75 -7.97 -4.78
CA HIS A 131 1.71 -9.29 -4.19
C HIS A 131 2.99 -10.04 -4.53
N ASP A 132 3.66 -10.56 -3.52
CA ASP A 132 4.82 -11.44 -3.67
C ASP A 132 4.70 -12.65 -2.72
N ALA A 133 5.78 -13.38 -2.51
CA ALA A 133 5.79 -14.54 -1.62
C ALA A 133 5.42 -14.23 -0.16
N SER A 134 5.53 -12.96 0.25
CA SER A 134 5.15 -12.48 1.60
C SER A 134 3.68 -12.01 1.69
N GLY A 135 2.95 -11.99 0.56
CA GLY A 135 1.59 -11.50 0.45
C GLY A 135 1.51 -10.07 -0.11
N TRP A 136 0.40 -9.40 0.11
CA TRP A 136 0.17 -8.04 -0.35
C TRP A 136 0.90 -6.99 0.49
N SER A 137 1.55 -6.06 -0.18
CA SER A 137 2.30 -4.96 0.44
C SER A 137 2.06 -3.63 -0.28
N VAL A 138 2.22 -2.52 0.44
CA VAL A 138 2.13 -1.17 -0.11
C VAL A 138 3.45 -0.83 -0.82
N ALA A 139 3.41 -0.71 -2.15
CA ALA A 139 4.58 -0.43 -2.97
C ALA A 139 4.76 1.06 -3.27
N SER A 140 3.66 1.81 -3.44
CA SER A 140 3.78 3.25 -3.63
C SER A 140 2.64 4.03 -2.98
N ILE A 141 2.93 5.26 -2.57
CA ILE A 141 1.98 6.19 -1.95
C ILE A 141 2.21 7.57 -2.57
N MET A 142 1.18 8.11 -3.21
CA MET A 142 1.22 9.43 -3.83
C MET A 142 -0.04 10.23 -3.47
N PRO A 143 0.04 11.16 -2.51
CA PRO A 143 -1.01 12.14 -2.30
C PRO A 143 -0.98 13.17 -3.42
N VAL A 144 -2.05 13.22 -4.20
CA VAL A 144 -2.26 14.20 -5.26
C VAL A 144 -3.18 15.29 -4.73
N ALA A 145 -2.80 16.55 -4.90
CA ALA A 145 -3.64 17.65 -4.47
C ALA A 145 -4.98 17.59 -5.22
N ASN A 146 -6.08 17.59 -4.47
CA ASN A 146 -7.42 17.65 -5.03
C ASN A 146 -7.75 19.13 -5.33
N THR A 147 -7.22 19.62 -6.45
CA THR A 147 -7.48 20.97 -6.93
C THR A 147 -8.52 20.90 -8.03
N GLU A 148 -9.70 21.49 -7.80
CA GLU A 148 -10.61 21.77 -8.89
C GLU A 148 -9.95 22.82 -9.80
N LEU A 149 -9.83 22.50 -11.08
CA LEU A 149 -9.51 23.50 -12.09
C LEU A 149 -10.70 24.46 -12.18
N LYS A 150 -10.50 25.69 -11.73
CA LYS A 150 -11.49 26.78 -11.86
C LYS A 150 -11.35 27.42 -13.23
#